data_9cb8b12bba4c86e5b135bf025359fd9c
#
_entry.id   9cb8b12bba4c86e5b135bf025359fd9c
#
_cell.length_a   1.000
_cell.length_b   1.000
_cell.length_c   1.000
_cell.angle_alpha   90.00
_cell.angle_beta   90.00
_cell.angle_gamma   90.00
#
_symmetry.space_group_name_H-M   'P 1'
#
loop_
_entity.id
_entity.type
_entity.pdbx_description
1 polymer ?
#
loop_
_entity_poly.entity_id
_entity_poly.type
_entity_poly.pdbx_seq_one_letter_code
_entity_poly.pdbx_strand_id
1 'polypeptide(L)'
;MHESNLWVAWTLRSHDILTGALPSGLGLRDAAALTLIESHPGCSVDWLPARVGLTQSGAVRLVDRLESLGYLARTRAGRTVRLSLLPAGQDALREWNQAREAAGEEALSGLSPAQREQLTALLGLALSSTQRRRVEADTTCRLCDWSACRTCPVDASVEEP
;
A
#
# COMPACT_ATOMS: atom_id res chain seq x y z
N MET A 1 -0.78 -32.37 2.41
CA MET A 1 -1.15 -31.03 1.91
C MET A 1 0.14 -30.32 1.51
N HIS A 2 0.19 -29.72 0.32
CA HIS A 2 1.43 -29.14 -0.20
C HIS A 2 1.53 -27.68 0.27
N GLU A 3 2.60 -27.32 0.99
CA GLU A 3 2.80 -25.99 1.59
C GLU A 3 2.72 -24.86 0.56
N SER A 4 3.41 -25.01 -0.59
CA SER A 4 3.38 -24.03 -1.67
C SER A 4 1.98 -23.80 -2.25
N ASN A 5 1.15 -24.83 -2.32
CA ASN A 5 -0.22 -24.69 -2.82
C ASN A 5 -1.10 -23.89 -1.85
N LEU A 6 -0.91 -24.06 -0.55
CA LEU A 6 -1.60 -23.26 0.46
C LEU A 6 -1.19 -21.81 0.40
N TRP A 7 0.12 -21.57 0.28
CA TRP A 7 0.64 -20.20 0.14
C TRP A 7 0.08 -19.50 -1.10
N VAL A 8 0.07 -20.17 -2.26
CA VAL A 8 -0.50 -19.63 -3.50
C VAL A 8 -1.99 -19.35 -3.34
N ALA A 9 -2.76 -20.32 -2.81
CA ALA A 9 -4.20 -20.17 -2.62
C ALA A 9 -4.52 -19.01 -1.66
N TRP A 10 -3.77 -18.88 -0.57
CA TRP A 10 -3.92 -17.77 0.38
C TRP A 10 -3.59 -16.42 -0.27
N THR A 11 -2.52 -16.34 -1.04
CA THR A 11 -2.11 -15.11 -1.74
C THR A 11 -3.18 -14.65 -2.72
N LEU A 12 -3.69 -15.58 -3.55
CA LEU A 12 -4.75 -15.26 -4.52
C LEU A 12 -6.04 -14.84 -3.83
N ARG A 13 -6.48 -15.60 -2.80
CA ARG A 13 -7.68 -15.25 -2.03
C ARG A 13 -7.54 -13.86 -1.38
N SER A 14 -6.41 -13.57 -0.76
CA SER A 14 -6.15 -12.26 -0.13
C SER A 14 -6.16 -11.14 -1.15
N HIS A 15 -5.56 -11.36 -2.32
CA HIS A 15 -5.59 -10.41 -3.43
C HIS A 15 -7.01 -10.13 -3.92
N ASP A 16 -7.83 -11.18 -4.09
CA ASP A 16 -9.21 -11.04 -4.57
C ASP A 16 -10.08 -10.28 -3.56
N ILE A 17 -9.94 -10.59 -2.26
CA ILE A 17 -10.65 -9.87 -1.19
C ILE A 17 -10.25 -8.39 -1.19
N LEU A 18 -8.96 -8.07 -1.23
CA LEU A 18 -8.48 -6.69 -1.26
C LEU A 18 -8.95 -5.94 -2.52
N THR A 19 -8.93 -6.60 -3.67
CA THR A 19 -9.38 -6.02 -4.94
C THR A 19 -10.89 -5.77 -4.92
N GLY A 20 -11.67 -6.70 -4.36
CA GLY A 20 -13.11 -6.57 -4.20
C GLY A 20 -13.54 -5.49 -3.19
N ALA A 21 -12.66 -5.15 -2.24
CA ALA A 21 -12.91 -4.12 -1.24
C ALA A 21 -12.61 -2.69 -1.72
N LEU A 22 -12.00 -2.53 -2.91
CA LEU A 22 -11.66 -1.19 -3.42
C LEU A 22 -12.88 -0.29 -3.57
N PRO A 23 -12.80 0.97 -3.14
CA PRO A 23 -13.82 1.97 -3.42
C PRO A 23 -14.11 2.08 -4.93
N SER A 24 -15.36 2.36 -5.27
CA SER A 24 -15.78 2.46 -6.67
C SER A 24 -14.92 3.46 -7.46
N GLY A 25 -14.44 3.03 -8.61
CA GLY A 25 -13.61 3.86 -9.49
C GLY A 25 -12.12 3.88 -9.15
N LEU A 26 -11.68 3.23 -8.06
CA LEU A 26 -10.26 3.08 -7.70
C LEU A 26 -9.74 1.68 -8.02
N GLY A 27 -8.51 1.62 -8.51
CA GLY A 27 -7.72 0.39 -8.60
C GLY A 27 -6.66 0.29 -7.49
N LEU A 28 -6.05 -0.88 -7.33
CA LEU A 28 -4.98 -1.09 -6.34
C LEU A 28 -3.80 -0.10 -6.51
N ARG A 29 -3.49 0.30 -7.74
CA ARG A 29 -2.42 1.28 -8.00
C ARG A 29 -2.82 2.70 -7.60
N ASP A 30 -4.10 3.04 -7.69
CA ASP A 30 -4.62 4.33 -7.22
C ASP A 30 -4.52 4.39 -5.69
N ALA A 31 -5.02 3.36 -5.02
CA ALA A 31 -4.94 3.24 -3.57
C ALA A 31 -3.47 3.28 -3.08
N ALA A 32 -2.57 2.58 -3.78
CA ALA A 32 -1.14 2.61 -3.48
C ALA A 32 -0.54 4.01 -3.66
N ALA A 33 -0.89 4.72 -4.73
CA ALA A 33 -0.41 6.08 -4.95
C ALA A 33 -0.90 7.04 -3.88
N LEU A 34 -2.20 7.00 -3.53
CA LEU A 34 -2.77 7.83 -2.46
C LEU A 34 -2.09 7.55 -1.12
N THR A 35 -1.90 6.27 -0.76
CA THR A 35 -1.20 5.85 0.46
C THR A 35 0.23 6.40 0.52
N LEU A 36 0.99 6.24 -0.56
CA LEU A 36 2.39 6.66 -0.62
C LEU A 36 2.54 8.18 -0.60
N ILE A 37 1.67 8.93 -1.28
CA ILE A 37 1.69 10.40 -1.30
C ILE A 37 1.35 10.95 0.08
N GLU A 38 0.39 10.38 0.80
CA GLU A 38 0.04 10.79 2.16
C GLU A 38 1.17 10.49 3.15
N SER A 39 1.81 9.32 3.03
CA SER A 39 2.91 8.91 3.91
C SER A 39 4.22 9.67 3.63
N HIS A 40 4.38 10.24 2.43
CA HIS A 40 5.57 10.99 1.99
C HIS A 40 5.19 12.36 1.42
N PRO A 41 4.75 13.29 2.26
CA PRO A 41 4.31 14.60 1.82
C PRO A 41 5.37 15.33 0.99
N GLY A 42 4.99 15.80 -0.17
CA GLY A 42 5.88 16.49 -1.09
C GLY A 42 6.80 15.57 -1.91
N CYS A 43 6.52 14.27 -1.97
CA CYS A 43 7.21 13.37 -2.90
C CYS A 43 7.04 13.84 -4.35
N SER A 44 8.00 13.52 -5.20
CA SER A 44 7.95 13.90 -6.62
C SER A 44 7.24 12.85 -7.47
N VAL A 45 6.78 13.27 -8.66
CA VAL A 45 6.25 12.33 -9.65
C VAL A 45 7.28 11.26 -10.02
N ASP A 46 8.58 11.61 -10.05
CA ASP A 46 9.67 10.69 -10.40
C ASP A 46 9.98 9.67 -9.28
N TRP A 47 9.56 9.94 -8.05
CA TRP A 47 9.73 9.05 -6.91
C TRP A 47 8.73 7.88 -6.91
N LEU A 48 7.56 8.09 -7.50
CA LEU A 48 6.41 7.16 -7.40
C LEU A 48 6.54 5.87 -8.25
N PRO A 49 7.09 5.89 -9.50
CA PRO A 49 7.03 4.75 -10.43
C PRO A 49 7.51 3.44 -9.84
N ALA A 50 8.70 3.42 -9.27
CA ALA A 50 9.30 2.21 -8.71
C ALA A 50 8.45 1.60 -7.56
N ARG A 51 7.74 2.43 -6.81
CA ARG A 51 6.97 2.05 -5.63
C ARG A 51 5.57 1.53 -5.95
N VAL A 52 4.99 1.99 -7.06
CA VAL A 52 3.68 1.50 -7.55
C VAL A 52 3.81 0.44 -8.66
N GLY A 53 5.04 0.06 -9.00
CA GLY A 53 5.30 -0.95 -10.03
C GLY A 53 4.89 -0.49 -11.43
N LEU A 54 5.23 0.75 -11.79
CA LEU A 54 4.95 1.35 -13.10
C LEU A 54 6.21 1.88 -13.77
N THR A 55 6.13 2.05 -15.07
CA THR A 55 7.09 2.88 -15.83
C THR A 55 6.87 4.37 -15.50
N GLN A 56 7.85 5.22 -15.82
CA GLN A 56 7.72 6.67 -15.66
C GLN A 56 6.44 7.20 -16.35
N SER A 57 6.21 6.83 -17.60
CA SER A 57 5.01 7.26 -18.34
C SER A 57 3.71 6.70 -17.77
N GLY A 58 3.76 5.50 -17.18
CA GLY A 58 2.62 4.90 -16.47
C GLY A 58 2.27 5.66 -15.21
N ALA A 59 3.27 6.08 -14.43
CA ALA A 59 3.05 6.87 -13.21
C ALA A 59 2.56 8.27 -13.53
N VAL A 60 3.05 8.91 -14.61
CA VAL A 60 2.52 10.20 -15.05
C VAL A 60 1.02 10.10 -15.37
N ARG A 61 0.62 9.10 -16.15
CA ARG A 61 -0.81 8.86 -16.45
C ARG A 61 -1.66 8.57 -15.21
N LEU A 62 -1.11 7.83 -14.24
CA LEU A 62 -1.78 7.58 -12.97
C LEU A 62 -2.01 8.90 -12.21
N VAL A 63 -0.98 9.73 -12.12
CA VAL A 63 -1.06 11.04 -11.45
C VAL A 63 -2.00 11.99 -12.19
N ASP A 64 -1.97 12.04 -13.54
CA ASP A 64 -2.90 12.84 -14.35
C ASP A 64 -4.36 12.45 -14.08
N ARG A 65 -4.63 11.15 -14.01
CA ARG A 65 -5.96 10.62 -13.68
C ARG A 65 -6.41 11.01 -12.28
N LEU A 66 -5.56 10.82 -11.26
CA LEU A 66 -5.89 11.16 -9.87
C LEU A 66 -6.08 12.68 -9.69
N GLU A 67 -5.32 13.49 -10.39
CA GLU A 67 -5.49 14.95 -10.41
C GLU A 67 -6.82 15.35 -11.08
N SER A 68 -7.18 14.70 -12.21
CA SER A 68 -8.46 14.95 -12.88
C SER A 68 -9.68 14.55 -12.05
N LEU A 69 -9.52 13.59 -11.13
CA LEU A 69 -10.53 13.21 -10.14
C LEU A 69 -10.56 14.16 -8.92
N GLY A 70 -9.65 15.12 -8.84
CA GLY A 70 -9.54 16.05 -7.71
C GLY A 70 -8.96 15.41 -6.45
N TYR A 71 -8.24 14.30 -6.55
CA TYR A 71 -7.68 13.60 -5.39
C TYR A 71 -6.31 14.12 -4.97
N LEU A 72 -5.55 14.69 -5.89
CA LEU A 72 -4.25 15.24 -5.61
C LEU A 72 -4.02 16.54 -6.39
N ALA A 73 -3.02 17.31 -5.97
CA ALA A 73 -2.51 18.47 -6.67
C ALA A 73 -1.02 18.35 -6.91
N ARG A 74 -0.58 18.95 -8.02
CA ARG A 74 0.82 19.20 -8.35
C ARG A 74 1.22 20.61 -7.98
N THR A 75 2.29 20.75 -7.22
CA THR A 75 2.88 22.04 -6.88
C THR A 75 4.30 22.13 -7.42
N ARG A 76 4.60 23.15 -8.19
CA ARG A 76 5.95 23.37 -8.71
C ARG A 76 6.86 23.92 -7.61
N ALA A 77 7.95 23.22 -7.33
CA ALA A 77 8.98 23.63 -6.38
C ALA A 77 10.34 23.66 -7.11
N GLY A 78 10.66 24.79 -7.71
CA GLY A 78 11.85 24.94 -8.57
C GLY A 78 11.75 24.06 -9.82
N ARG A 79 12.67 23.09 -9.95
CA ARG A 79 12.70 22.12 -11.07
C ARG A 79 11.89 20.86 -10.80
N THR A 80 11.40 20.67 -9.58
CA THR A 80 10.69 19.47 -9.17
C THR A 80 9.20 19.75 -9.08
N VAL A 81 8.38 18.75 -9.45
CA VAL A 81 6.93 18.76 -9.23
C VAL A 81 6.65 17.89 -8.02
N ARG A 82 6.05 18.48 -6.98
CA ARG A 82 5.67 17.82 -5.74
C ARG A 82 4.20 17.44 -5.76
N LEU A 83 3.88 16.31 -5.14
CA LEU A 83 2.53 15.80 -5.03
C LEU A 83 2.02 16.01 -3.61
N SER A 84 0.73 16.32 -3.48
CA SER A 84 0.00 16.38 -2.21
C SER A 84 -1.43 15.94 -2.41
N LEU A 85 -2.03 15.28 -1.41
CA LEU A 85 -3.45 14.94 -1.46
C LEU A 85 -4.30 16.20 -1.23
N LEU A 86 -5.41 16.25 -1.96
CA LEU A 86 -6.52 17.17 -1.70
C LEU A 86 -7.52 16.50 -0.73
N PRO A 87 -8.45 17.26 -0.14
CA PRO A 87 -9.44 16.69 0.79
C PRO A 87 -10.19 15.48 0.25
N ALA A 88 -10.61 15.49 -1.02
CA ALA A 88 -11.27 14.35 -1.66
C ALA A 88 -10.34 13.12 -1.78
N GLY A 89 -9.04 13.32 -1.99
CA GLY A 89 -8.06 12.23 -2.00
C GLY A 89 -7.84 11.64 -0.61
N GLN A 90 -7.85 12.48 0.43
CA GLN A 90 -7.79 12.03 1.82
C GLN A 90 -9.04 11.26 2.21
N ASP A 91 -10.23 11.69 1.74
CA ASP A 91 -11.48 10.96 1.93
C ASP A 91 -11.43 9.58 1.27
N ALA A 92 -11.00 9.52 0.02
CA ALA A 92 -10.84 8.27 -0.72
C ALA A 92 -9.82 7.32 -0.04
N LEU A 93 -8.74 7.86 0.52
CA LEU A 93 -7.77 7.08 1.29
C LEU A 93 -8.35 6.56 2.60
N ARG A 94 -9.16 7.35 3.31
CA ARG A 94 -9.86 6.89 4.52
C ARG A 94 -10.86 5.77 4.21
N GLU A 95 -11.62 5.89 3.12
CA GLU A 95 -12.53 4.86 2.65
C GLU A 95 -11.77 3.56 2.31
N TRP A 96 -10.64 3.67 1.61
CA TRP A 96 -9.76 2.54 1.36
C TRP A 96 -9.26 1.88 2.65
N ASN A 97 -8.78 2.66 3.62
CA ASN A 97 -8.26 2.10 4.87
C ASN A 97 -9.34 1.34 5.66
N GLN A 98 -10.57 1.85 5.69
CA GLN A 98 -11.71 1.17 6.31
C GLN A 98 -12.07 -0.13 5.56
N ALA A 99 -12.14 -0.08 4.24
CA ALA A 99 -12.46 -1.24 3.41
C ALA A 99 -11.38 -2.32 3.51
N ARG A 100 -10.11 -1.95 3.54
CA ARG A 100 -8.97 -2.85 3.75
C ARG A 100 -9.02 -3.52 5.13
N GLU A 101 -9.38 -2.79 6.17
CA GLU A 101 -9.53 -3.34 7.52
C GLU A 101 -10.66 -4.37 7.56
N ALA A 102 -11.83 -4.05 7.02
CA ALA A 102 -12.95 -4.97 6.90
C ALA A 102 -12.59 -6.22 6.08
N ALA A 103 -11.86 -6.05 4.98
CA ALA A 103 -11.37 -7.15 4.16
C ALA A 103 -10.40 -8.07 4.93
N GLY A 104 -9.54 -7.49 5.77
CA GLY A 104 -8.65 -8.24 6.67
C GLY A 104 -9.45 -9.06 7.71
N GLU A 105 -10.46 -8.45 8.32
CA GLU A 105 -11.34 -9.14 9.26
C GLU A 105 -12.10 -10.30 8.60
N GLU A 106 -12.63 -10.09 7.40
CA GLU A 106 -13.27 -11.15 6.61
C GLU A 106 -12.30 -12.28 6.30
N ALA A 107 -11.11 -11.96 5.82
CA ALA A 107 -10.10 -12.96 5.45
C ALA A 107 -9.70 -13.85 6.63
N LEU A 108 -9.68 -13.29 7.85
CA LEU A 108 -9.26 -13.97 9.07
C LEU A 108 -10.44 -14.44 9.93
N SER A 109 -11.69 -14.34 9.47
CA SER A 109 -12.90 -14.63 10.26
C SER A 109 -12.97 -16.06 10.78
N GLY A 110 -12.35 -17.03 10.09
CA GLY A 110 -12.28 -18.44 10.51
C GLY A 110 -11.26 -18.74 11.61
N LEU A 111 -10.47 -17.74 12.06
CA LEU A 111 -9.45 -17.91 13.09
C LEU A 111 -9.90 -17.34 14.44
N SER A 112 -9.59 -18.07 15.52
CA SER A 112 -9.73 -17.55 16.89
C SER A 112 -8.74 -16.40 17.14
N PRO A 113 -8.97 -15.54 18.17
CA PRO A 113 -8.04 -14.48 18.51
C PRO A 113 -6.59 -14.95 18.71
N ALA A 114 -6.39 -16.07 19.42
CA ALA A 114 -5.06 -16.66 19.64
C ALA A 114 -4.39 -17.11 18.32
N GLN A 115 -5.17 -17.67 17.39
CA GLN A 115 -4.65 -18.07 16.08
C GLN A 115 -4.30 -16.87 15.20
N ARG A 116 -5.07 -15.79 15.28
CA ARG A 116 -4.74 -14.52 14.58
C ARG A 116 -3.45 -13.93 15.11
N GLU A 117 -3.24 -13.94 16.43
CA GLU A 117 -2.00 -13.49 17.06
C GLU A 117 -0.79 -14.31 16.58
N GLN A 118 -0.91 -15.64 16.57
CA GLN A 118 0.13 -16.53 16.05
C GLN A 118 0.44 -16.28 14.58
N LEU A 119 -0.59 -16.12 13.74
CA LEU A 119 -0.42 -15.81 12.33
C LEU A 119 0.29 -14.45 12.15
N THR A 120 -0.12 -13.44 12.90
CA THR A 120 0.50 -12.10 12.86
C THR A 120 1.99 -12.18 13.23
N ALA A 121 2.34 -12.94 14.27
CA ALA A 121 3.73 -13.13 14.67
C ALA A 121 4.55 -13.84 13.58
N LEU A 122 4.01 -14.89 12.96
CA LEU A 122 4.67 -15.64 11.88
C LEU A 122 4.85 -14.78 10.61
N LEU A 123 3.84 -14.01 10.24
CA LEU A 123 3.95 -13.06 9.13
C LEU A 123 4.98 -11.96 9.42
N GLY A 124 5.04 -11.48 10.65
CA GLY A 124 6.07 -10.52 11.10
C GLY A 124 7.48 -11.09 10.92
N LEU A 125 7.73 -12.33 11.37
CA LEU A 125 9.00 -13.02 11.19
C LEU A 125 9.34 -13.20 9.70
N ALA A 126 8.39 -13.66 8.90
CA ALA A 126 8.59 -13.86 7.47
C ALA A 126 8.92 -12.54 6.75
N LEU A 127 8.26 -11.44 7.13
CA LEU A 127 8.50 -10.13 6.54
C LEU A 127 9.83 -9.52 6.99
N SER A 128 10.30 -9.75 8.22
CA SER A 128 11.58 -9.24 8.72
C SER A 128 12.79 -10.07 8.29
N SER A 129 12.59 -11.29 7.78
CA SER A 129 13.69 -12.21 7.42
C SER A 129 14.47 -11.82 6.16
N THR A 130 13.97 -10.86 5.38
CA THR A 130 14.61 -10.40 4.13
C THR A 130 15.04 -8.95 4.29
N GLN A 131 16.33 -8.67 4.16
CA GLN A 131 16.84 -7.31 4.09
C GLN A 131 16.36 -6.62 2.81
N ARG A 132 16.03 -5.32 2.91
CA ARG A 132 15.42 -4.55 1.83
C ARG A 132 16.04 -3.16 1.71
N ARG A 133 16.10 -2.66 0.49
CA ARG A 133 16.31 -1.23 0.24
C ARG A 133 15.00 -0.47 0.55
N ARG A 134 15.10 0.83 0.86
CA ARG A 134 13.93 1.67 1.16
C ARG A 134 12.83 1.56 0.10
N VAL A 135 13.17 1.58 -1.17
CA VAL A 135 12.18 1.47 -2.27
C VAL A 135 11.40 0.15 -2.26
N GLU A 136 12.05 -0.93 -1.86
CA GLU A 136 11.44 -2.27 -1.77
C GLU A 136 10.49 -2.36 -0.56
N ALA A 137 10.87 -1.76 0.55
CA ALA A 137 10.04 -1.64 1.74
C ALA A 137 8.78 -0.80 1.43
N ASP A 138 8.94 0.36 0.81
CA ASP A 138 7.82 1.22 0.40
C ASP A 138 6.87 0.48 -0.55
N THR A 139 7.44 -0.28 -1.52
CA THR A 139 6.66 -1.12 -2.43
C THR A 139 5.88 -2.20 -1.70
N THR A 140 6.47 -2.84 -0.69
CA THR A 140 5.81 -3.86 0.13
C THR A 140 4.65 -3.25 0.93
N CYS A 141 4.85 -2.06 1.51
CA CYS A 141 3.88 -1.39 2.36
C CYS A 141 2.95 -0.41 1.62
N ARG A 142 2.98 -0.38 0.29
CA ARG A 142 2.24 0.62 -0.53
C ARG A 142 0.72 0.65 -0.36
N LEU A 143 0.14 -0.39 0.24
CA LEU A 143 -1.30 -0.50 0.51
C LEU A 143 -1.63 -0.51 2.02
N CYS A 144 -0.60 -0.39 2.88
CA CYS A 144 -0.77 -0.40 4.33
C CYS A 144 -1.21 0.96 4.86
N ASP A 145 -1.88 0.95 6.01
CA ASP A 145 -2.06 2.17 6.80
C ASP A 145 -0.78 2.43 7.61
N TRP A 146 0.03 3.37 7.16
CA TRP A 146 1.30 3.70 7.80
C TRP A 146 1.11 4.37 9.17
N SER A 147 -0.04 4.99 9.41
CA SER A 147 -0.35 5.60 10.71
C SER A 147 -0.61 4.57 11.80
N ALA A 148 -1.12 3.40 11.43
CA ALA A 148 -1.39 2.28 12.34
C ALA A 148 -0.14 1.44 12.65
N CYS A 149 0.90 1.51 11.81
CA CYS A 149 2.09 0.65 11.87
C CYS A 149 3.20 1.32 12.70
N ARG A 150 3.27 1.05 14.01
CA ARG A 150 4.29 1.66 14.91
C ARG A 150 5.61 0.88 14.93
N THR A 151 5.57 -0.43 14.80
CA THR A 151 6.72 -1.34 14.78
C THR A 151 6.60 -2.25 13.57
N CYS A 152 6.90 -1.70 12.40
CA CYS A 152 6.73 -2.43 11.13
C CYS A 152 7.90 -3.39 10.90
N PRO A 153 7.67 -4.71 10.73
CA PRO A 153 8.73 -5.67 10.43
C PRO A 153 9.40 -5.42 9.07
N VAL A 154 8.68 -4.81 8.12
CA VAL A 154 9.23 -4.42 6.82
C VAL A 154 10.15 -3.21 6.97
N ASP A 155 9.76 -2.22 7.80
CA ASP A 155 10.60 -1.04 8.05
C ASP A 155 11.87 -1.41 8.81
N ALA A 156 11.74 -2.30 9.81
CA ALA A 156 12.88 -2.83 10.57
C ALA A 156 13.86 -3.66 9.73
N SER A 157 13.47 -4.10 8.53
CA SER A 157 14.31 -4.88 7.60
C SER A 157 15.05 -4.01 6.57
N VAL A 158 14.91 -2.68 6.64
CA VAL A 158 15.60 -1.76 5.71
C VAL A 158 17.05 -1.63 6.11
N GLU A 159 17.96 -1.85 5.16
CA GLU A 159 19.39 -1.60 5.35
C GLU A 159 19.61 -0.10 5.59
N GLU A 160 20.34 0.22 6.64
CA GLU A 160 20.86 1.59 6.82
C GLU A 160 21.91 1.87 5.73
N PRO A 161 21.89 3.06 5.14
CA PRO A 161 22.80 3.44 4.06
C PRO A 161 24.27 3.52 4.52
#